data_6f1857957ec344a1b47c552aecae99c5
#
_entry.id   6f1857957ec344a1b47c552aecae99c5
#
_cell.length_a   1.000
_cell.length_b   1.000
_cell.length_c   1.000
_cell.angle_alpha   90.00
_cell.angle_beta   90.00
_cell.angle_gamma   90.00
#
_symmetry.space_group_name_H-M   'P 1'
#
loop_
_entity.id
_entity.type
_entity.pdbx_description
1 polymer ?
#
loop_
_entity_poly.entity_id
_entity_poly.type
_entity_poly.pdbx_seq_one_letter_code
_entity_poly.pdbx_strand_id
1 'polypeptide(L)'
;MSQADSQVDIVRDGHCAHLVLRRAQRRNALDRALVDDLYAAAAEVEHDADVHCVVVRGDGPAFCAGIDASTLVELATPAGLRDIRGAFVRAFDRLQAMAKPTVAQVHGAAIGAGFELALACDLRVVAADATMGLPETRMGVVPDVGACSRLTALVGAGRAKELIMTSAMIDGIRAGELGIANRVAAADSLAEATGVLVGELLACSLSANGLVKGIIDHAAMPAQAAVSDAELVAQLSCIHTPEFRAAAEAFRSAPASNGRPAPVRG
;
A
#
# COMPACT_ATOMS: atom_id res chain seq x y z
N MET A 1 -12.67 -16.11 -14.46
CA MET A 1 -12.33 -14.89 -15.22
C MET A 1 -11.12 -15.23 -16.09
N SER A 2 -11.07 -14.85 -17.36
CA SER A 2 -9.91 -15.10 -18.20
C SER A 2 -8.77 -14.16 -17.77
N GLN A 3 -7.52 -14.61 -17.83
CA GLN A 3 -6.32 -13.82 -17.54
C GLN A 3 -6.23 -12.50 -18.36
N ALA A 4 -7.00 -12.37 -19.44
CA ALA A 4 -7.00 -11.20 -20.32
C ALA A 4 -7.66 -9.94 -19.72
N ASP A 5 -8.43 -10.05 -18.63
CA ASP A 5 -9.15 -8.93 -18.01
C ASP A 5 -8.58 -8.54 -16.62
N SER A 6 -7.54 -9.21 -16.12
CA SER A 6 -6.95 -8.93 -14.82
C SER A 6 -6.22 -7.58 -14.82
N GLN A 7 -6.43 -6.81 -13.76
CA GLN A 7 -5.73 -5.55 -13.50
C GLN A 7 -4.39 -5.74 -12.76
N VAL A 8 -4.01 -6.98 -12.47
CA VAL A 8 -2.72 -7.35 -11.87
C VAL A 8 -2.09 -8.46 -12.71
N ASP A 9 -0.92 -8.18 -13.27
CA ASP A 9 -0.13 -9.20 -13.96
C ASP A 9 0.85 -9.87 -13.00
N ILE A 10 1.04 -11.18 -13.18
CA ILE A 10 2.13 -11.92 -12.55
C ILE A 10 3.24 -12.12 -13.57
N VAL A 11 4.36 -11.42 -13.37
CA VAL A 11 5.55 -11.54 -14.22
C VAL A 11 6.62 -12.31 -13.43
N ARG A 12 7.03 -13.46 -13.94
CA ARG A 12 8.06 -14.30 -13.31
C ARG A 12 9.45 -13.95 -13.85
N ASP A 13 10.40 -13.82 -12.91
CA ASP A 13 11.83 -13.65 -13.19
C ASP A 13 12.61 -14.58 -12.26
N GLY A 14 12.98 -15.75 -12.79
CA GLY A 14 13.56 -16.83 -11.98
C GLY A 14 12.63 -17.21 -10.82
N HIS A 15 13.15 -17.15 -9.59
CA HIS A 15 12.38 -17.42 -8.36
C HIS A 15 11.69 -16.17 -7.78
N CYS A 16 11.65 -15.06 -8.50
CA CYS A 16 10.92 -13.87 -8.13
C CYS A 16 9.64 -13.74 -8.96
N ALA A 17 8.53 -13.42 -8.31
CA ALA A 17 7.29 -13.02 -8.97
C ALA A 17 7.01 -11.54 -8.76
N HIS A 18 6.76 -10.81 -9.85
CA HIS A 18 6.33 -9.42 -9.79
C HIS A 18 4.81 -9.34 -9.95
N LEU A 19 4.12 -8.80 -8.95
CA LEU A 19 2.72 -8.42 -9.03
C LEU A 19 2.66 -6.99 -9.55
N VAL A 20 2.26 -6.83 -10.80
CA VAL A 20 2.28 -5.55 -11.52
C VAL A 20 0.89 -4.98 -11.60
N LEU A 21 0.65 -3.83 -10.95
CA LEU A 21 -0.62 -3.12 -11.04
C LEU A 21 -0.76 -2.48 -12.43
N ARG A 22 -1.85 -2.77 -13.17
CA ARG A 22 -2.03 -2.47 -14.60
C ARG A 22 -3.12 -1.42 -14.87
N ARG A 23 -3.27 -0.44 -14.01
CA ARG A 23 -4.16 0.72 -14.23
C ARG A 23 -3.37 2.01 -14.40
N ALA A 24 -2.33 2.02 -15.23
CA ALA A 24 -1.42 3.16 -15.44
C ALA A 24 -2.17 4.48 -15.75
N GLN A 25 -3.23 4.43 -16.58
CA GLN A 25 -4.08 5.57 -16.93
C GLN A 25 -4.83 6.18 -15.74
N ARG A 26 -4.97 5.43 -14.65
CA ARG A 26 -5.53 5.85 -13.36
C ARG A 26 -4.46 5.93 -12.27
N ARG A 27 -3.15 5.92 -12.65
CA ARG A 27 -2.02 5.88 -11.71
C ARG A 27 -2.16 4.74 -10.69
N ASN A 28 -2.67 3.60 -11.13
CA ASN A 28 -2.92 2.41 -10.33
C ASN A 28 -3.81 2.65 -9.11
N ALA A 29 -4.78 3.59 -9.22
CA ALA A 29 -5.77 3.80 -8.18
C ALA A 29 -6.58 2.52 -7.95
N LEU A 30 -6.80 2.20 -6.66
CA LEU A 30 -7.39 0.96 -6.20
C LEU A 30 -8.92 1.05 -6.24
N ASP A 31 -9.53 0.32 -7.16
CA ASP A 31 -10.93 -0.04 -7.10
C ASP A 31 -11.10 -1.48 -6.57
N ARG A 32 -12.34 -1.90 -6.41
CA ARG A 32 -12.64 -3.25 -5.91
C ARG A 32 -12.04 -4.34 -6.80
N ALA A 33 -12.11 -4.19 -8.13
CA ALA A 33 -11.62 -5.20 -9.07
C ALA A 33 -10.11 -5.37 -8.97
N LEU A 34 -9.34 -4.27 -8.96
CA LEU A 34 -7.88 -4.34 -8.80
C LEU A 34 -7.49 -4.97 -7.45
N VAL A 35 -8.22 -4.70 -6.37
CA VAL A 35 -7.91 -5.28 -5.05
C VAL A 35 -8.23 -6.77 -5.01
N ASP A 36 -9.35 -7.20 -5.61
CA ASP A 36 -9.70 -8.61 -5.71
C ASP A 36 -8.68 -9.36 -6.61
N ASP A 37 -8.22 -8.75 -7.71
CA ASP A 37 -7.16 -9.30 -8.57
C ASP A 37 -5.81 -9.38 -7.84
N LEU A 38 -5.46 -8.36 -7.04
CA LEU A 38 -4.24 -8.39 -6.21
C LEU A 38 -4.29 -9.53 -5.17
N TYR A 39 -5.45 -9.72 -4.53
CA TYR A 39 -5.65 -10.83 -3.60
C TYR A 39 -5.48 -12.19 -4.29
N ALA A 40 -6.07 -12.35 -5.48
CA ALA A 40 -5.97 -13.58 -6.26
C ALA A 40 -4.54 -13.84 -6.74
N ALA A 41 -3.84 -12.81 -7.26
CA ALA A 41 -2.46 -12.91 -7.69
C ALA A 41 -1.52 -13.24 -6.51
N ALA A 42 -1.71 -12.60 -5.35
CA ALA A 42 -0.97 -12.93 -4.13
C ALA A 42 -1.19 -14.38 -3.69
N ALA A 43 -2.46 -14.88 -3.80
CA ALA A 43 -2.78 -16.27 -3.51
C ALA A 43 -2.08 -17.24 -4.47
N GLU A 44 -2.05 -16.94 -5.76
CA GLU A 44 -1.39 -17.76 -6.77
C GLU A 44 0.10 -17.89 -6.46
N VAL A 45 0.81 -16.75 -6.30
CA VAL A 45 2.25 -16.78 -6.05
C VAL A 45 2.63 -17.34 -4.67
N GLU A 46 1.75 -17.24 -3.68
CA GLU A 46 1.94 -17.83 -2.36
C GLU A 46 2.03 -19.36 -2.44
N HIS A 47 1.19 -20.00 -3.27
CA HIS A 47 1.14 -21.44 -3.44
C HIS A 47 2.12 -21.98 -4.51
N ASP A 48 2.74 -21.12 -5.30
CA ASP A 48 3.71 -21.53 -6.32
C ASP A 48 5.06 -21.87 -5.67
N ALA A 49 5.45 -23.15 -5.70
CA ALA A 49 6.69 -23.63 -5.07
C ALA A 49 7.97 -23.04 -5.69
N ASP A 50 7.90 -22.58 -6.94
CA ASP A 50 9.05 -21.99 -7.64
C ASP A 50 9.25 -20.52 -7.30
N VAL A 51 8.27 -19.87 -6.67
CA VAL A 51 8.36 -18.47 -6.23
C VAL A 51 8.91 -18.40 -4.82
N HIS A 52 10.01 -17.70 -4.62
CA HIS A 52 10.70 -17.52 -3.34
C HIS A 52 10.67 -16.07 -2.83
N CYS A 53 10.38 -15.10 -3.69
CA CYS A 53 10.25 -13.69 -3.34
C CYS A 53 9.15 -13.06 -4.21
N VAL A 54 8.44 -12.07 -3.67
CA VAL A 54 7.38 -11.35 -4.38
C VAL A 54 7.70 -9.86 -4.40
N VAL A 55 7.65 -9.23 -5.58
CA VAL A 55 7.76 -7.78 -5.75
C VAL A 55 6.42 -7.21 -6.16
N VAL A 56 5.89 -6.24 -5.42
CA VAL A 56 4.72 -5.46 -5.82
C VAL A 56 5.19 -4.16 -6.46
N ARG A 57 4.73 -3.86 -7.67
CA ARG A 57 5.06 -2.63 -8.39
C ARG A 57 3.90 -2.12 -9.24
N GLY A 58 3.93 -0.84 -9.57
CA GLY A 58 2.98 -0.25 -10.50
C GLY A 58 3.53 -0.21 -11.93
N ASP A 59 2.66 -0.28 -12.92
CA ASP A 59 2.96 0.11 -14.29
C ASP A 59 2.71 1.62 -14.50
N GLY A 60 3.40 2.25 -15.46
CA GLY A 60 3.23 3.66 -15.79
C GLY A 60 3.86 4.63 -14.78
N PRO A 61 3.21 5.80 -14.51
CA PRO A 61 3.87 6.92 -13.84
C PRO A 61 3.88 6.85 -12.31
N ALA A 62 3.24 5.86 -11.69
CA ALA A 62 3.12 5.78 -10.23
C ALA A 62 3.02 4.34 -9.74
N PHE A 63 3.49 4.10 -8.54
CA PHE A 63 3.22 2.86 -7.83
C PHE A 63 1.71 2.68 -7.60
N CYS A 64 1.08 3.58 -6.84
CA CYS A 64 -0.35 3.57 -6.59
C CYS A 64 -0.83 4.91 -6.02
N ALA A 65 -1.81 5.53 -6.66
CA ALA A 65 -2.35 6.83 -6.24
C ALA A 65 -3.39 6.75 -5.10
N GLY A 66 -3.65 5.56 -4.56
CA GLY A 66 -4.62 5.34 -3.48
C GLY A 66 -5.97 4.85 -3.98
N ILE A 67 -7.02 5.13 -3.22
CA ILE A 67 -8.37 4.67 -3.56
C ILE A 67 -8.91 5.36 -4.82
N ASP A 68 -9.60 4.60 -5.69
CA ASP A 68 -10.27 5.19 -6.87
C ASP A 68 -11.48 6.01 -6.44
N ALA A 69 -11.73 7.12 -7.16
CA ALA A 69 -12.83 8.04 -6.86
C ALA A 69 -14.21 7.36 -6.90
N SER A 70 -14.39 6.36 -7.77
CA SER A 70 -15.65 5.60 -7.84
C SER A 70 -15.88 4.78 -6.57
N THR A 71 -14.84 4.17 -6.04
CA THR A 71 -14.88 3.37 -4.82
C THR A 71 -15.13 4.23 -3.58
N LEU A 72 -14.62 5.47 -3.56
CA LEU A 72 -14.84 6.39 -2.44
C LEU A 72 -16.34 6.68 -2.20
N VAL A 73 -17.15 6.69 -3.25
CA VAL A 73 -18.61 6.89 -3.12
C VAL A 73 -19.27 5.72 -2.38
N GLU A 74 -18.81 4.51 -2.61
CA GLU A 74 -19.33 3.32 -1.95
C GLU A 74 -19.01 3.31 -0.45
N LEU A 75 -17.88 3.90 -0.05
CA LEU A 75 -17.49 4.06 1.35
C LEU A 75 -18.41 4.98 2.16
N ALA A 76 -19.26 5.78 1.51
CA ALA A 76 -20.17 6.69 2.19
C ALA A 76 -21.30 5.99 2.97
N THR A 77 -21.42 4.67 2.86
CA THR A 77 -22.38 3.87 3.63
C THR A 77 -21.67 2.87 4.55
N PRO A 78 -22.22 2.58 5.75
CA PRO A 78 -21.62 1.58 6.65
C PRO A 78 -21.47 0.19 6.04
N ALA A 79 -22.38 -0.22 5.15
CA ALA A 79 -22.31 -1.50 4.47
C ALA A 79 -21.19 -1.52 3.40
N GLY A 80 -21.16 -0.50 2.55
CA GLY A 80 -20.12 -0.34 1.54
C GLY A 80 -18.72 -0.21 2.17
N LEU A 81 -18.60 0.59 3.24
CA LEU A 81 -17.35 0.69 3.98
C LEU A 81 -16.86 -0.68 4.47
N ARG A 82 -17.71 -1.48 5.12
CA ARG A 82 -17.28 -2.80 5.61
C ARG A 82 -16.88 -3.74 4.48
N ASP A 83 -17.60 -3.73 3.38
CA ASP A 83 -17.32 -4.61 2.22
C ASP A 83 -16.02 -4.20 1.54
N ILE A 84 -15.88 -2.92 1.16
CA ILE A 84 -14.69 -2.41 0.46
C ILE A 84 -13.45 -2.54 1.35
N ARG A 85 -13.53 -1.99 2.58
CA ARG A 85 -12.42 -2.10 3.54
C ARG A 85 -12.02 -3.55 3.78
N GLY A 86 -13.01 -4.43 3.94
CA GLY A 86 -12.76 -5.86 4.15
C GLY A 86 -11.99 -6.50 2.99
N ALA A 87 -12.22 -6.10 1.75
CA ALA A 87 -11.43 -6.56 0.60
C ALA A 87 -9.99 -6.07 0.66
N PHE A 88 -9.77 -4.77 0.95
CA PHE A 88 -8.45 -4.18 1.07
C PHE A 88 -7.64 -4.83 2.20
N VAL A 89 -8.23 -4.96 3.39
CA VAL A 89 -7.58 -5.61 4.54
C VAL A 89 -7.16 -7.03 4.18
N ARG A 90 -8.05 -7.84 3.59
CA ARG A 90 -7.71 -9.21 3.18
C ARG A 90 -6.55 -9.27 2.18
N ALA A 91 -6.52 -8.37 1.21
CA ALA A 91 -5.45 -8.35 0.20
C ALA A 91 -4.10 -7.93 0.81
N PHE A 92 -4.10 -6.90 1.65
CA PHE A 92 -2.88 -6.36 2.26
C PHE A 92 -2.34 -7.29 3.36
N ASP A 93 -3.23 -7.82 4.21
CA ASP A 93 -2.83 -8.79 5.24
C ASP A 93 -2.31 -10.09 4.62
N ARG A 94 -2.81 -10.49 3.42
CA ARG A 94 -2.25 -11.64 2.71
C ARG A 94 -0.80 -11.41 2.29
N LEU A 95 -0.46 -10.23 1.74
CA LEU A 95 0.92 -9.89 1.40
C LEU A 95 1.83 -9.89 2.62
N GLN A 96 1.35 -9.38 3.74
CA GLN A 96 2.09 -9.38 5.00
C GLN A 96 2.24 -10.78 5.58
N ALA A 97 1.18 -11.61 5.57
CA ALA A 97 1.17 -12.90 6.25
C ALA A 97 1.83 -14.03 5.44
N MET A 98 2.00 -13.88 4.11
CA MET A 98 2.60 -14.96 3.31
C MET A 98 4.03 -15.28 3.76
N ALA A 99 4.40 -16.57 3.72
CA ALA A 99 5.73 -17.03 4.17
C ALA A 99 6.88 -16.60 3.25
N LYS A 100 6.60 -15.95 2.12
CA LYS A 100 7.60 -15.45 1.18
C LYS A 100 7.89 -13.97 1.46
N PRO A 101 9.16 -13.52 1.39
CA PRO A 101 9.48 -12.11 1.46
C PRO A 101 8.75 -11.30 0.38
N THR A 102 8.20 -10.17 0.77
CA THR A 102 7.51 -9.22 -0.11
C THR A 102 8.25 -7.89 -0.17
N VAL A 103 8.42 -7.34 -1.37
CA VAL A 103 9.13 -6.07 -1.61
C VAL A 103 8.21 -5.13 -2.38
N ALA A 104 7.96 -3.93 -1.86
CA ALA A 104 7.34 -2.86 -2.64
C ALA A 104 8.42 -2.08 -3.41
N GLN A 105 8.31 -2.03 -4.74
CA GLN A 105 9.11 -1.17 -5.60
C GLN A 105 8.33 0.11 -5.89
N VAL A 106 8.64 1.19 -5.17
CA VAL A 106 7.84 2.42 -5.15
C VAL A 106 8.48 3.51 -6.01
N HIS A 107 7.77 3.94 -7.06
CA HIS A 107 8.13 5.07 -7.90
C HIS A 107 6.96 6.05 -8.03
N GLY A 108 7.24 7.28 -8.41
CA GLY A 108 6.25 8.34 -8.66
C GLY A 108 5.42 8.66 -7.43
N ALA A 109 4.32 7.93 -7.20
CA ALA A 109 3.43 8.21 -6.07
C ALA A 109 2.97 6.93 -5.36
N ALA A 110 2.94 6.96 -4.02
CA ALA A 110 2.29 5.98 -3.15
C ALA A 110 1.45 6.75 -2.11
N ILE A 111 0.16 6.92 -2.36
CA ILE A 111 -0.70 7.85 -1.62
C ILE A 111 -1.87 7.10 -0.97
N GLY A 112 -2.19 7.43 0.29
CA GLY A 112 -3.30 6.83 1.02
C GLY A 112 -3.24 5.31 1.00
N ALA A 113 -4.28 4.63 0.55
CA ALA A 113 -4.31 3.17 0.41
C ALA A 113 -3.15 2.62 -0.44
N GLY A 114 -2.56 3.42 -1.36
CA GLY A 114 -1.36 3.04 -2.10
C GLY A 114 -0.10 3.01 -1.21
N PHE A 115 0.00 3.94 -0.26
CA PHE A 115 1.07 3.88 0.74
C PHE A 115 0.81 2.75 1.75
N GLU A 116 -0.44 2.50 2.14
CA GLU A 116 -0.81 1.37 2.99
C GLU A 116 -0.47 0.02 2.34
N LEU A 117 -0.64 -0.10 1.01
CA LEU A 117 -0.19 -1.27 0.24
C LEU A 117 1.34 -1.44 0.30
N ALA A 118 2.10 -0.35 0.15
CA ALA A 118 3.55 -0.41 0.28
C ALA A 118 4.00 -0.78 1.71
N LEU A 119 3.26 -0.33 2.73
CA LEU A 119 3.49 -0.68 4.13
C LEU A 119 3.13 -2.15 4.45
N ALA A 120 2.24 -2.76 3.68
CA ALA A 120 1.87 -4.17 3.83
C ALA A 120 2.93 -5.14 3.28
N CYS A 121 3.88 -4.66 2.47
CA CYS A 121 5.05 -5.42 2.08
C CYS A 121 6.12 -5.40 3.20
N ASP A 122 6.96 -6.44 3.26
CA ASP A 122 8.03 -6.52 4.28
C ASP A 122 9.07 -5.42 4.08
N LEU A 123 9.51 -5.23 2.85
CA LEU A 123 10.58 -4.32 2.47
C LEU A 123 10.11 -3.33 1.39
N ARG A 124 10.75 -2.17 1.32
CA ARG A 124 10.46 -1.10 0.37
C ARG A 124 11.73 -0.58 -0.26
N VAL A 125 11.79 -0.64 -1.60
CA VAL A 125 12.80 0.07 -2.41
C VAL A 125 12.07 1.25 -3.05
N VAL A 126 12.54 2.47 -2.79
CA VAL A 126 11.80 3.70 -3.10
C VAL A 126 12.64 4.60 -4.00
N ALA A 127 12.04 5.13 -5.05
CA ALA A 127 12.68 6.16 -5.86
C ALA A 127 12.87 7.44 -5.03
N ALA A 128 14.02 8.09 -5.14
CA ALA A 128 14.37 9.28 -4.36
C ALA A 128 13.35 10.42 -4.50
N ASP A 129 12.77 10.54 -5.69
CA ASP A 129 11.76 11.55 -6.05
C ASP A 129 10.31 11.07 -5.89
N ALA A 130 10.08 9.83 -5.41
CA ALA A 130 8.73 9.34 -5.16
C ALA A 130 8.04 10.16 -4.06
N THR A 131 6.74 10.38 -4.22
CA THR A 131 5.93 11.07 -3.21
C THR A 131 5.09 10.06 -2.45
N MET A 132 5.18 10.06 -1.12
CA MET A 132 4.49 9.12 -0.24
C MET A 132 3.74 9.87 0.87
N GLY A 133 2.57 9.39 1.28
CA GLY A 133 1.84 10.00 2.40
C GLY A 133 0.43 9.48 2.58
N LEU A 134 -0.15 9.84 3.72
CA LEU A 134 -1.50 9.45 4.17
C LEU A 134 -2.36 10.72 4.32
N PRO A 135 -3.03 11.17 3.24
CA PRO A 135 -3.81 12.41 3.25
C PRO A 135 -5.22 12.26 3.85
N GLU A 136 -5.57 11.11 4.41
CA GLU A 136 -6.90 10.73 4.86
C GLU A 136 -7.49 11.75 5.84
N THR A 137 -6.69 12.26 6.78
CA THR A 137 -7.17 13.20 7.79
C THR A 137 -7.59 14.54 7.19
N ARG A 138 -7.04 14.95 6.03
CA ARG A 138 -7.52 16.13 5.28
C ARG A 138 -8.89 15.89 4.64
N MET A 139 -9.26 14.64 4.44
CA MET A 139 -10.55 14.24 3.90
C MET A 139 -11.57 13.95 5.01
N GLY A 140 -11.22 14.18 6.29
CA GLY A 140 -12.07 13.89 7.43
C GLY A 140 -12.26 12.40 7.71
N VAL A 141 -11.31 11.56 7.29
CA VAL A 141 -11.30 10.11 7.52
C VAL A 141 -9.96 9.67 8.11
N VAL A 142 -9.87 8.43 8.55
CA VAL A 142 -8.62 7.83 9.04
C VAL A 142 -8.06 6.85 8.00
N PRO A 143 -6.74 6.63 7.93
CA PRO A 143 -6.19 5.48 7.23
C PRO A 143 -6.66 4.21 7.96
N ASP A 144 -7.34 3.29 7.28
CA ASP A 144 -8.12 2.23 7.93
C ASP A 144 -7.85 0.81 7.41
N VAL A 145 -6.76 0.65 6.62
CA VAL A 145 -6.36 -0.67 6.13
C VAL A 145 -4.95 -1.07 6.62
N GLY A 146 -4.63 -0.66 7.85
CA GLY A 146 -3.46 -1.10 8.60
C GLY A 146 -2.29 -0.13 8.67
N ALA A 147 -2.43 1.12 8.18
CA ALA A 147 -1.35 2.10 8.29
C ALA A 147 -1.01 2.46 9.73
N CYS A 148 -2.01 2.57 10.61
CA CYS A 148 -1.76 2.96 12.00
C CYS A 148 -0.83 1.99 12.72
N SER A 149 -0.99 0.68 12.52
CA SER A 149 -0.10 -0.33 13.12
C SER A 149 1.24 -0.42 12.39
N ARG A 150 1.24 -0.58 11.06
CA ARG A 150 2.45 -0.82 10.25
C ARG A 150 3.40 0.37 10.28
N LEU A 151 2.89 1.60 10.10
CA LEU A 151 3.73 2.80 10.16
C LEU A 151 4.28 3.03 11.57
N THR A 152 3.46 2.82 12.61
CA THR A 152 3.91 2.95 14.01
C THR A 152 5.03 1.96 14.33
N ALA A 153 4.96 0.72 13.83
CA ALA A 153 6.01 -0.27 14.00
C ALA A 153 7.35 0.15 13.35
N LEU A 154 7.29 0.86 12.21
CA LEU A 154 8.48 1.31 11.49
C LEU A 154 9.13 2.55 12.12
N VAL A 155 8.33 3.59 12.46
CA VAL A 155 8.86 4.92 12.80
C VAL A 155 8.59 5.35 14.24
N GLY A 156 7.89 4.52 15.01
CA GLY A 156 7.43 4.84 16.35
C GLY A 156 6.23 5.80 16.39
N ALA A 157 5.51 5.80 17.52
CA ALA A 157 4.23 6.49 17.66
C ALA A 157 4.29 8.01 17.40
N GLY A 158 5.37 8.68 17.82
CA GLY A 158 5.50 10.13 17.62
C GLY A 158 5.52 10.53 16.15
N ARG A 159 6.37 9.88 15.34
CA ARG A 159 6.48 10.16 13.91
C ARG A 159 5.27 9.66 13.11
N ALA A 160 4.69 8.53 13.49
CA ALA A 160 3.46 8.05 12.88
C ALA A 160 2.32 9.06 13.06
N LYS A 161 2.15 9.61 14.27
CA LYS A 161 1.18 10.69 14.56
C LYS A 161 1.46 11.94 13.74
N GLU A 162 2.72 12.39 13.69
CA GLU A 162 3.10 13.55 12.86
C GLU A 162 2.69 13.34 11.40
N LEU A 163 3.11 12.24 10.78
CA LEU A 163 2.84 11.96 9.37
C LEU A 163 1.33 11.84 9.07
N ILE A 164 0.59 11.09 9.91
CA ILE A 164 -0.84 10.83 9.69
C ILE A 164 -1.69 12.07 10.03
N MET A 165 -1.50 12.65 11.21
CA MET A 165 -2.37 13.74 11.70
C MET A 165 -2.18 15.05 10.95
N THR A 166 -0.97 15.28 10.40
CA THR A 166 -0.70 16.47 9.56
C THR A 166 -0.91 16.18 8.06
N SER A 167 -1.19 14.92 7.69
CA SER A 167 -1.20 14.47 6.29
C SER A 167 0.08 14.87 5.54
N ALA A 168 1.23 14.73 6.21
CA ALA A 168 2.50 15.11 5.63
C ALA A 168 2.83 14.23 4.41
N MET A 169 3.26 14.88 3.34
CA MET A 169 3.80 14.21 2.16
C MET A 169 5.32 14.22 2.26
N ILE A 170 5.95 13.07 2.07
CA ILE A 170 7.40 12.91 2.11
C ILE A 170 7.92 12.40 0.77
N ASP A 171 9.16 12.70 0.45
CA ASP A 171 9.86 12.09 -0.68
C ASP A 171 10.57 10.79 -0.29
N GLY A 172 11.15 10.10 -1.28
CA GLY A 172 11.85 8.84 -1.05
C GLY A 172 13.09 9.01 -0.17
N ILE A 173 13.79 10.14 -0.24
CA ILE A 173 14.95 10.45 0.60
C ILE A 173 14.49 10.51 2.06
N ARG A 174 13.44 11.27 2.33
CA ARG A 174 12.88 11.40 3.67
C ARG A 174 12.33 10.07 4.20
N ALA A 175 11.74 9.25 3.32
CA ALA A 175 11.31 7.89 3.68
C ALA A 175 12.49 7.01 4.13
N GLY A 176 13.65 7.14 3.48
CA GLY A 176 14.89 6.48 3.89
C GLY A 176 15.39 6.95 5.26
N GLU A 177 15.46 8.29 5.49
CA GLU A 177 15.87 8.87 6.76
C GLU A 177 14.98 8.44 7.94
N LEU A 178 13.69 8.23 7.68
CA LEU A 178 12.72 7.81 8.69
C LEU A 178 12.71 6.28 8.92
N GLY A 179 13.44 5.51 8.12
CA GLY A 179 13.41 4.04 8.19
C GLY A 179 12.16 3.40 7.55
N ILE A 180 11.38 4.17 6.81
CA ILE A 180 10.25 3.65 6.03
C ILE A 180 10.74 2.91 4.79
N ALA A 181 11.69 3.49 4.05
CA ALA A 181 12.35 2.84 2.93
C ALA A 181 13.59 2.07 3.41
N ASN A 182 13.72 0.81 3.01
CA ASN A 182 14.91 -0.02 3.25
C ASN A 182 16.06 0.38 2.32
N ARG A 183 15.71 0.82 1.09
CA ARG A 183 16.65 1.35 0.10
C ARG A 183 16.03 2.51 -0.64
N VAL A 184 16.86 3.48 -0.98
CA VAL A 184 16.50 4.62 -1.83
C VAL A 184 17.41 4.62 -3.04
N ALA A 185 16.86 4.78 -4.24
CA ALA A 185 17.61 4.81 -5.49
C ALA A 185 17.10 5.94 -6.39
N ALA A 186 17.90 6.36 -7.37
CA ALA A 186 17.41 7.22 -8.43
C ALA A 186 16.30 6.49 -9.22
N ALA A 187 15.37 7.23 -9.81
CA ALA A 187 14.21 6.63 -10.49
C ALA A 187 14.61 5.68 -11.63
N ASP A 188 15.66 5.99 -12.36
CA ASP A 188 16.22 5.17 -13.45
C ASP A 188 16.95 3.92 -12.96
N SER A 189 17.43 3.91 -11.72
CA SER A 189 18.16 2.79 -11.09
C SER A 189 17.29 1.99 -10.11
N LEU A 190 16.01 2.33 -10.00
CA LEU A 190 15.09 1.70 -9.02
C LEU A 190 14.94 0.19 -9.25
N ALA A 191 14.79 -0.23 -10.50
CA ALA A 191 14.64 -1.63 -10.86
C ALA A 191 15.92 -2.44 -10.52
N GLU A 192 17.09 -1.87 -10.79
CA GLU A 192 18.38 -2.46 -10.45
C GLU A 192 18.53 -2.61 -8.92
N ALA A 193 18.25 -1.55 -8.16
CA ALA A 193 18.32 -1.57 -6.70
C ALA A 193 17.35 -2.59 -6.10
N THR A 194 16.16 -2.76 -6.70
CA THR A 194 15.21 -3.79 -6.31
C THR A 194 15.75 -5.18 -6.61
N GLY A 195 16.32 -5.40 -7.80
CA GLY A 195 16.95 -6.67 -8.20
C GLY A 195 18.09 -7.09 -7.28
N VAL A 196 18.92 -6.13 -6.83
CA VAL A 196 19.98 -6.40 -5.83
C VAL A 196 19.39 -6.91 -4.52
N LEU A 197 18.34 -6.24 -4.00
CA LEU A 197 17.69 -6.68 -2.76
C LEU A 197 17.03 -8.05 -2.91
N VAL A 198 16.35 -8.29 -4.04
CA VAL A 198 15.77 -9.61 -4.35
C VAL A 198 16.86 -10.68 -4.41
N GLY A 199 18.01 -10.41 -5.05
CA GLY A 199 19.15 -11.34 -5.10
C GLY A 199 19.66 -11.71 -3.70
N GLU A 200 19.75 -10.76 -2.77
CA GLU A 200 20.14 -11.00 -1.38
C GLU A 200 19.10 -11.87 -0.65
N LEU A 201 17.80 -11.64 -0.87
CA LEU A 201 16.73 -12.45 -0.29
C LEU A 201 16.75 -13.89 -0.83
N LEU A 202 16.96 -14.05 -2.13
CA LEU A 202 17.05 -15.37 -2.79
C LEU A 202 18.30 -16.18 -2.40
N ALA A 203 19.36 -15.50 -1.96
CA ALA A 203 20.56 -16.16 -1.43
C ALA A 203 20.35 -16.74 -0.02
N CYS A 204 19.24 -16.39 0.65
CA CYS A 204 18.89 -16.88 1.98
C CYS A 204 17.87 -18.03 1.91
N SER A 205 17.77 -18.81 3.00
CA SER A 205 16.76 -19.87 3.10
C SER A 205 15.33 -19.30 3.11
N LEU A 206 14.51 -19.70 2.15
CA LEU A 206 13.11 -19.31 2.06
C LEU A 206 12.34 -19.66 3.36
N SER A 207 12.51 -20.88 3.87
CA SER A 207 11.84 -21.34 5.08
C SER A 207 12.25 -20.51 6.30
N ALA A 208 13.54 -20.19 6.45
CA ALA A 208 14.02 -19.35 7.55
C ALA A 208 13.48 -17.92 7.43
N ASN A 209 13.48 -17.33 6.22
CA ASN A 209 12.93 -16.01 5.96
C ASN A 209 11.44 -15.93 6.34
N GLY A 210 10.63 -16.93 5.97
CA GLY A 210 9.21 -16.96 6.31
C GLY A 210 8.97 -17.05 7.82
N LEU A 211 9.76 -17.86 8.54
CA LEU A 211 9.66 -17.96 10.00
C LEU A 211 10.08 -16.66 10.70
N VAL A 212 11.21 -16.08 10.29
CA VAL A 212 11.73 -14.82 10.85
C VAL A 212 10.76 -13.68 10.63
N LYS A 213 10.17 -13.57 9.42
CA LYS A 213 9.13 -12.58 9.12
C LYS A 213 7.97 -12.66 10.12
N GLY A 214 7.38 -13.86 10.30
CA GLY A 214 6.27 -14.05 11.24
C GLY A 214 6.62 -13.71 12.70
N ILE A 215 7.85 -14.04 13.14
CA ILE A 215 8.34 -13.72 14.50
C ILE A 215 8.47 -12.19 14.65
N ILE A 216 9.04 -11.51 13.66
CA ILE A 216 9.23 -10.05 13.70
C ILE A 216 7.87 -9.33 13.69
N ASP A 217 6.93 -9.75 12.83
CA ASP A 217 5.60 -9.17 12.77
C ASP A 217 4.85 -9.31 14.10
N HIS A 218 4.91 -10.49 14.71
CA HIS A 218 4.32 -10.71 16.03
C HIS A 218 4.95 -9.83 17.12
N ALA A 219 6.27 -9.65 17.09
CA ALA A 219 6.97 -8.83 18.05
C ALA A 219 6.71 -7.33 17.86
N ALA A 220 6.64 -6.87 16.60
CA ALA A 220 6.44 -5.47 16.26
C ALA A 220 4.99 -5.00 16.37
N MET A 221 4.01 -5.89 16.08
CA MET A 221 2.59 -5.56 16.01
C MET A 221 1.71 -6.57 16.77
N PRO A 222 1.92 -6.77 18.08
CA PRO A 222 1.21 -7.81 18.85
C PRO A 222 -0.30 -7.57 18.96
N ALA A 223 -0.77 -6.34 18.72
CA ALA A 223 -2.16 -5.93 18.80
C ALA A 223 -2.76 -5.55 17.43
N GLN A 224 -2.19 -6.00 16.31
CA GLN A 224 -2.60 -5.57 14.97
C GLN A 224 -4.10 -5.77 14.71
N ALA A 225 -4.68 -6.89 15.10
CA ALA A 225 -6.11 -7.15 14.93
C ALA A 225 -6.98 -6.14 15.70
N ALA A 226 -6.64 -5.86 16.96
CA ALA A 226 -7.37 -4.87 17.76
C ALA A 226 -7.23 -3.44 17.20
N VAL A 227 -6.07 -3.10 16.64
CA VAL A 227 -5.86 -1.80 15.96
C VAL A 227 -6.72 -1.73 14.70
N SER A 228 -6.80 -2.79 13.90
CA SER A 228 -7.66 -2.85 12.72
C SER A 228 -9.14 -2.69 13.06
N ASP A 229 -9.61 -3.28 14.16
CA ASP A 229 -10.98 -3.08 14.65
C ASP A 229 -11.23 -1.62 15.08
N ALA A 230 -10.26 -0.99 15.75
CA ALA A 230 -10.35 0.42 16.13
C ALA A 230 -10.35 1.35 14.92
N GLU A 231 -9.57 1.06 13.88
CA GLU A 231 -9.59 1.78 12.60
C GLU A 231 -10.99 1.73 11.95
N LEU A 232 -11.62 0.53 11.90
CA LEU A 232 -12.99 0.38 11.37
C LEU A 232 -14.01 1.20 12.15
N VAL A 233 -13.95 1.17 13.49
CA VAL A 233 -14.87 1.94 14.35
C VAL A 233 -14.67 3.44 14.14
N ALA A 234 -13.43 3.92 14.06
CA ALA A 234 -13.11 5.31 13.79
C ALA A 234 -13.62 5.75 12.41
N GLN A 235 -13.38 4.95 11.39
CA GLN A 235 -13.82 5.23 10.02
C GLN A 235 -15.35 5.29 9.91
N LEU A 236 -16.07 4.36 10.56
CA LEU A 236 -17.53 4.40 10.65
C LEU A 236 -18.06 5.70 11.27
N SER A 237 -17.32 6.27 12.22
CA SER A 237 -17.68 7.58 12.81
C SER A 237 -17.40 8.72 11.81
N CYS A 238 -16.28 8.67 11.09
CA CYS A 238 -15.87 9.70 10.16
C CYS A 238 -16.83 9.85 8.97
N ILE A 239 -17.31 8.75 8.36
CA ILE A 239 -18.18 8.82 7.16
C ILE A 239 -19.52 9.52 7.38
N HIS A 240 -19.90 9.75 8.62
CA HIS A 240 -21.11 10.50 8.97
C HIS A 240 -20.88 12.01 9.13
N THR A 241 -19.63 12.48 9.09
CA THR A 241 -19.28 13.88 9.30
C THR A 241 -19.55 14.75 8.06
N PRO A 242 -19.86 16.05 8.24
CA PRO A 242 -19.96 16.99 7.13
C PRO A 242 -18.64 17.14 6.36
N GLU A 243 -17.52 17.06 7.06
CA GLU A 243 -16.15 17.17 6.52
C GLU A 243 -15.89 16.08 5.48
N PHE A 244 -16.20 14.82 5.81
CA PHE A 244 -16.05 13.71 4.86
C PHE A 244 -16.95 13.90 3.65
N ARG A 245 -18.22 14.28 3.83
CA ARG A 245 -19.15 14.48 2.72
C ARG A 245 -18.65 15.55 1.74
N ALA A 246 -18.16 16.68 2.27
CA ALA A 246 -17.60 17.74 1.45
C ALA A 246 -16.33 17.29 0.70
N ALA A 247 -15.43 16.57 1.37
CA ALA A 247 -14.21 16.06 0.77
C ALA A 247 -14.50 15.00 -0.31
N ALA A 248 -15.42 14.07 -0.07
CA ALA A 248 -15.82 13.04 -1.03
C ALA A 248 -16.44 13.66 -2.30
N GLU A 249 -17.27 14.70 -2.14
CA GLU A 249 -17.84 15.43 -3.27
C GLU A 249 -16.78 16.17 -4.09
N ALA A 250 -15.85 16.86 -3.41
CA ALA A 250 -14.74 17.56 -4.05
C ALA A 250 -13.83 16.57 -4.80
N PHE A 251 -13.52 15.41 -4.20
CA PHE A 251 -12.71 14.37 -4.82
C PHE A 251 -13.37 13.78 -6.06
N ARG A 252 -14.69 13.52 -6.00
CA ARG A 252 -15.48 13.02 -7.14
C ARG A 252 -15.55 14.03 -8.29
N SER A 253 -15.61 15.33 -7.99
CA SER A 253 -15.74 16.40 -8.97
C SER A 253 -14.40 16.82 -9.59
N ALA A 254 -13.27 16.35 -9.05
CA ALA A 254 -11.95 16.69 -9.53
C ALA A 254 -11.67 16.01 -10.91
N PRO A 255 -11.11 16.75 -11.89
CA PRO A 255 -10.74 16.15 -13.16
C PRO A 255 -9.67 15.08 -12.97
N ALA A 256 -9.75 13.99 -13.72
CA ALA A 256 -8.87 12.81 -13.62
C ALA A 256 -7.36 13.09 -13.81
N SER A 257 -7.00 14.29 -14.27
CA SER A 257 -5.61 14.74 -14.50
C SER A 257 -4.89 15.28 -13.26
N ASN A 258 -5.60 15.63 -12.19
CA ASN A 258 -5.04 16.32 -11.03
C ASN A 258 -5.08 15.49 -9.75
N GLY A 259 -4.32 14.38 -9.70
CA GLY A 259 -4.07 13.62 -8.46
C GLY A 259 -3.11 14.33 -7.47
N ARG A 260 -3.16 15.67 -7.37
CA ARG A 260 -2.54 16.41 -6.27
C ARG A 260 -3.64 16.99 -5.39
N PRO A 261 -3.68 16.64 -4.08
CA PRO A 261 -4.42 17.48 -3.15
C PRO A 261 -3.83 18.89 -3.24
N ALA A 262 -4.69 19.89 -3.48
CA ALA A 262 -4.27 21.28 -3.52
C ALA A 262 -3.55 21.64 -2.21
N PRO A 263 -2.45 22.42 -2.24
CA PRO A 263 -1.85 22.91 -1.02
C PRO A 263 -2.87 23.75 -0.27
N VAL A 264 -3.14 23.42 0.98
CA VAL A 264 -3.93 24.28 1.87
C VAL A 264 -3.15 25.58 1.99
N ARG A 265 -3.71 26.67 1.47
CA ARG A 265 -3.19 28.01 1.72
C ARG A 265 -3.34 28.28 3.22
N GLY A 266 -2.20 28.55 3.87
CA GLY A 266 -2.11 29.00 5.26
C GLY A 266 -2.85 30.31 5.50
#